data_8e4da8a021c749d6cadd27d729724d80
#
_entry.id   8e4da8a021c749d6cadd27d729724d80
#
_cell.length_a   1.000
_cell.length_b   1.000
_cell.length_c   1.000
_cell.angle_alpha   90.00
_cell.angle_beta   90.00
_cell.angle_gamma   90.00
#
_symmetry.space_group_name_H-M   'P 1'
#
loop_
_entity.id
_entity.type
_entity.pdbx_description
1 polymer ?
#
loop_
_entity_poly.entity_id
_entity_poly.type
_entity_poly.pdbx_seq_one_letter_code
_entity_poly.pdbx_strand_id
1 'polypeptide(L)'
;AAAALYPQALATSITLPMEILQAASQMASAGTRALPKVRFLLASPDRKPLTLGSGIALQPDIALCELPPLDLLLLPAIWRNPLPAVKAAREWRDLLRAHTARGTRICSVGTGSYLLAEAGLLDGRAATTHWQYFDSFSRRYPAVDLKTRHLITQSDNIYCVGSVNSIADLMVHIVDEWFGRRIATAIENQFSPEIRRSFRAAAYQNEADSSHHDEVVARVQQW
;
A
#
# COMPACT_ATOMS: atom_id res chain seq x y z
N ALA A 1 4.60 12.10 -0.60
CA ALA A 1 4.42 10.70 -0.18
C ALA A 1 5.24 10.39 1.07
N ALA A 2 4.82 9.41 1.87
CA ALA A 2 5.60 8.95 3.02
C ALA A 2 5.45 7.43 3.21
N ALA A 3 6.42 6.80 3.88
CA ALA A 3 6.31 5.44 4.40
C ALA A 3 6.48 5.42 5.92
N ALA A 4 5.59 4.70 6.62
CA ALA A 4 5.73 4.46 8.04
C ALA A 4 6.79 3.38 8.29
N LEU A 5 7.74 3.65 9.19
CA LEU A 5 8.82 2.75 9.53
C LEU A 5 8.62 2.12 10.90
N TYR A 6 8.87 0.82 10.98
CA TYR A 6 8.88 0.01 12.20
C TYR A 6 9.87 -1.15 12.06
N PRO A 7 10.40 -1.70 13.17
CA PRO A 7 11.53 -2.65 13.13
C PRO A 7 11.32 -3.89 12.27
N GLN A 8 10.09 -4.40 12.17
CA GLN A 8 9.75 -5.58 11.37
C GLN A 8 9.28 -5.22 9.95
N ALA A 9 9.39 -3.96 9.51
CA ALA A 9 9.01 -3.59 8.16
C ALA A 9 9.88 -4.30 7.12
N LEU A 10 9.27 -4.75 6.04
CA LEU A 10 9.97 -5.38 4.92
C LEU A 10 10.52 -4.31 4.00
N ALA A 11 11.85 -4.26 3.84
CA ALA A 11 12.55 -3.21 3.09
C ALA A 11 12.00 -3.01 1.66
N THR A 12 11.78 -4.09 0.92
CA THR A 12 11.26 -4.03 -0.46
C THR A 12 9.88 -3.38 -0.56
N SER A 13 9.04 -3.48 0.47
CA SER A 13 7.74 -2.80 0.51
C SER A 13 7.85 -1.29 0.81
N ILE A 14 9.05 -0.80 1.09
CA ILE A 14 9.38 0.61 1.25
C ILE A 14 10.13 1.11 0.01
N THR A 15 11.23 0.41 -0.35
CA THR A 15 12.16 0.88 -1.38
C THR A 15 11.57 0.79 -2.78
N LEU A 16 10.83 -0.26 -3.11
CA LEU A 16 10.24 -0.41 -4.44
C LEU A 16 9.24 0.72 -4.78
N PRO A 17 8.24 1.04 -3.93
CA PRO A 17 7.39 2.21 -4.17
C PRO A 17 8.16 3.52 -4.26
N MET A 18 9.18 3.70 -3.40
CA MET A 18 10.00 4.90 -3.39
C MET A 18 10.77 5.06 -4.71
N GLU A 19 11.40 3.99 -5.21
CA GLU A 19 12.17 4.00 -6.45
C GLU A 19 11.26 4.24 -7.67
N ILE A 20 10.08 3.62 -7.71
CA ILE A 20 9.09 3.83 -8.77
C ILE A 20 8.65 5.30 -8.83
N LEU A 21 8.26 5.87 -7.69
CA LEU A 21 7.81 7.26 -7.62
C LEU A 21 8.93 8.24 -7.91
N GLN A 22 10.16 7.95 -7.48
CA GLN A 22 11.33 8.78 -7.76
C GLN A 22 11.68 8.75 -9.26
N ALA A 23 11.68 7.58 -9.89
CA ALA A 23 11.93 7.45 -11.32
C ALA A 23 10.86 8.19 -12.14
N ALA A 24 9.58 8.04 -11.78
CA ALA A 24 8.49 8.75 -12.43
C ALA A 24 8.65 10.28 -12.31
N SER A 25 9.01 10.78 -11.12
CA SER A 25 9.25 12.20 -10.87
C SER A 25 10.45 12.74 -11.68
N GLN A 26 11.52 11.95 -11.83
CA GLN A 26 12.68 12.31 -12.66
C GLN A 26 12.30 12.37 -14.14
N MET A 27 11.59 11.35 -14.66
CA MET A 27 11.10 11.33 -16.04
C MET A 27 10.17 12.52 -16.33
N ALA A 28 9.29 12.86 -15.38
CA ALA A 28 8.40 14.01 -15.47
C ALA A 28 9.15 15.33 -15.54
N SER A 29 10.23 15.45 -14.75
CA SER A 29 11.06 16.67 -14.70
C SER A 29 11.92 16.88 -15.94
N ALA A 30 12.22 15.83 -16.70
CA ALA A 30 12.97 15.91 -17.96
C ALA A 30 12.11 16.41 -19.14
N GLY A 31 10.81 16.51 -18.99
CA GLY A 31 9.89 17.03 -20.00
C GLY A 31 9.83 18.55 -20.02
N THR A 32 9.20 19.09 -21.08
CA THR A 32 9.03 20.56 -21.28
C THR A 32 7.99 21.18 -20.36
N ARG A 33 7.12 20.37 -19.74
CA ARG A 33 6.09 20.81 -18.79
C ARG A 33 6.58 20.59 -17.37
N ALA A 34 6.56 21.66 -16.56
CA ALA A 34 6.84 21.54 -15.13
C ALA A 34 5.75 20.69 -14.44
N LEU A 35 6.09 19.48 -14.06
CA LEU A 35 5.22 18.62 -13.27
C LEU A 35 5.69 18.62 -11.81
N PRO A 36 4.78 18.36 -10.85
CA PRO A 36 5.13 18.30 -9.43
C PRO A 36 6.22 17.29 -9.17
N LYS A 37 7.20 17.65 -8.34
CA LYS A 37 8.23 16.70 -7.86
C LYS A 37 7.69 15.89 -6.70
N VAL A 38 7.90 14.59 -6.71
CA VAL A 38 7.60 13.74 -5.57
C VAL A 38 8.65 13.96 -4.49
N ARG A 39 8.20 14.35 -3.29
CA ARG A 39 8.98 14.25 -2.06
C ARG A 39 8.54 13.00 -1.32
N PHE A 40 9.47 12.10 -1.02
CA PHE A 40 9.23 10.89 -0.26
C PHE A 40 9.87 11.01 1.12
N LEU A 41 9.09 10.79 2.17
CA LEU A 41 9.52 10.89 3.55
C LEU A 41 9.51 9.50 4.21
N LEU A 42 10.53 9.22 4.99
CA LEU A 42 10.57 8.08 5.89
C LEU A 42 10.16 8.55 7.28
N ALA A 43 9.07 8.02 7.82
CA ALA A 43 8.53 8.47 9.10
C ALA A 43 8.52 7.33 10.13
N SER A 44 9.03 7.57 11.32
CA SER A 44 9.02 6.62 12.44
C SER A 44 8.45 7.27 13.71
N PRO A 45 8.11 6.50 14.76
CA PRO A 45 7.54 7.07 15.97
C PRO A 45 8.40 8.17 16.62
N ASP A 46 9.71 7.98 16.65
CA ASP A 46 10.64 8.81 17.44
C ASP A 46 11.83 9.38 16.65
N ARG A 47 11.81 9.26 15.30
CA ARG A 47 12.88 9.68 14.39
C ARG A 47 14.24 9.01 14.62
N LYS A 48 14.33 8.00 15.49
CA LYS A 48 15.60 7.31 15.70
C LYS A 48 15.89 6.37 14.53
N PRO A 49 17.19 6.18 14.21
CA PRO A 49 17.58 5.14 13.27
C PRO A 49 17.02 3.79 13.67
N LEU A 50 16.53 3.04 12.70
CA LEU A 50 16.04 1.69 12.95
C LEU A 50 16.64 0.70 11.97
N THR A 51 16.87 -0.52 12.46
CA THR A 51 17.31 -1.63 11.63
C THR A 51 16.11 -2.51 11.33
N LEU A 52 15.84 -2.73 10.04
CA LEU A 52 14.79 -3.61 9.56
C LEU A 52 15.17 -5.08 9.78
N GLY A 53 14.18 -5.98 9.68
CA GLY A 53 14.41 -7.42 9.81
C GLY A 53 15.40 -8.02 8.80
N SER A 54 15.67 -7.33 7.70
CA SER A 54 16.68 -7.65 6.70
C SER A 54 18.10 -7.20 7.05
N GLY A 55 18.30 -6.51 8.17
CA GLY A 55 19.59 -5.90 8.57
C GLY A 55 19.85 -4.52 7.94
N ILE A 56 18.96 -4.03 7.09
CA ILE A 56 19.09 -2.68 6.49
C ILE A 56 18.75 -1.64 7.57
N ALA A 57 19.69 -0.71 7.82
CA ALA A 57 19.46 0.43 8.69
C ALA A 57 18.88 1.59 7.89
N LEU A 58 17.82 2.20 8.40
CA LEU A 58 17.18 3.38 7.82
C LEU A 58 17.20 4.53 8.83
N GLN A 59 17.42 5.73 8.31
CA GLN A 59 17.31 6.98 9.06
C GLN A 59 15.97 7.64 8.70
N PRO A 60 15.01 7.77 9.64
CA PRO A 60 13.78 8.50 9.41
C PRO A 60 14.04 10.00 9.21
N ASP A 61 13.28 10.60 8.31
CA ASP A 61 13.30 12.04 8.06
C ASP A 61 12.49 12.80 9.12
N ILE A 62 11.39 12.21 9.60
CA ILE A 62 10.38 12.89 10.40
C ILE A 62 9.72 11.93 11.40
N ALA A 63 9.18 12.47 12.49
CA ALA A 63 8.31 11.70 13.38
C ALA A 63 6.92 11.52 12.74
N LEU A 64 6.27 10.36 13.00
CA LEU A 64 4.94 10.07 12.45
C LEU A 64 3.89 11.13 12.85
N CYS A 65 3.96 11.63 14.08
CA CYS A 65 3.04 12.67 14.57
C CYS A 65 3.26 14.04 13.90
N GLU A 66 4.41 14.25 13.25
CA GLU A 66 4.78 15.50 12.56
C GLU A 66 4.53 15.44 11.04
N LEU A 67 3.96 14.32 10.53
CA LEU A 67 3.68 14.17 9.11
C LEU A 67 2.79 15.31 8.59
N PRO A 68 3.21 16.01 7.51
CA PRO A 68 2.36 17.00 6.86
C PRO A 68 1.17 16.33 6.15
N PRO A 69 0.23 17.10 5.60
CA PRO A 69 -0.72 16.56 4.62
C PRO A 69 0.01 15.80 3.50
N LEU A 70 -0.45 14.60 3.19
CA LEU A 70 0.17 13.69 2.23
C LEU A 70 -0.80 13.33 1.12
N ASP A 71 -0.26 13.11 -0.08
CA ASP A 71 -1.01 12.48 -1.18
C ASP A 71 -1.02 10.95 -1.06
N LEU A 72 0.04 10.38 -0.46
CA LEU A 72 0.20 8.93 -0.29
C LEU A 72 0.93 8.61 1.02
N LEU A 73 0.38 7.68 1.80
CA LEU A 73 1.01 7.07 2.97
C LEU A 73 1.11 5.55 2.77
N LEU A 74 2.33 5.03 2.82
CA LEU A 74 2.61 3.59 2.73
C LEU A 74 2.73 2.98 4.12
N LEU A 75 2.06 1.85 4.31
CA LEU A 75 2.18 0.95 5.47
C LEU A 75 2.86 -0.34 4.98
N PRO A 76 4.18 -0.46 5.15
CA PRO A 76 4.94 -1.61 4.67
C PRO A 76 4.48 -2.95 5.23
N ALA A 77 4.84 -4.04 4.56
CA ALA A 77 4.61 -5.38 5.09
C ALA A 77 5.39 -5.59 6.39
N ILE A 78 4.77 -6.27 7.35
CA ILE A 78 5.39 -6.66 8.62
C ILE A 78 5.96 -8.07 8.44
N TRP A 79 7.24 -8.23 8.68
CA TRP A 79 7.91 -9.52 8.58
C TRP A 79 7.49 -10.47 9.71
N ARG A 80 7.09 -11.68 9.38
CA ARG A 80 6.60 -12.68 10.31
C ARG A 80 5.35 -12.23 11.08
N ASN A 81 5.30 -12.41 12.40
CA ASN A 81 4.13 -12.12 13.23
C ASN A 81 3.82 -10.61 13.27
N PRO A 82 2.66 -10.16 12.76
CA PRO A 82 2.30 -8.74 12.75
C PRO A 82 1.85 -8.20 14.12
N LEU A 83 1.42 -9.06 15.04
CA LEU A 83 0.75 -8.63 16.27
C LEU A 83 1.59 -7.74 17.19
N PRO A 84 2.91 -7.98 17.40
CA PRO A 84 3.73 -7.06 18.20
C PRO A 84 3.81 -5.66 17.60
N ALA A 85 3.99 -5.54 16.26
CA ALA A 85 4.03 -4.27 15.56
C ALA A 85 2.68 -3.54 15.64
N VAL A 86 1.58 -4.27 15.48
CA VAL A 86 0.21 -3.74 15.62
C VAL A 86 -0.04 -3.21 17.04
N LYS A 87 0.42 -3.94 18.07
CA LYS A 87 0.29 -3.49 19.47
C LYS A 87 1.09 -2.21 19.72
N ALA A 88 2.31 -2.12 19.21
CA ALA A 88 3.16 -0.93 19.32
C ALA A 88 2.58 0.27 18.54
N ALA A 89 1.88 0.01 17.44
CA ALA A 89 1.29 1.04 16.57
C ALA A 89 -0.13 1.49 16.98
N ARG A 90 -0.62 1.10 18.15
CA ARG A 90 -1.98 1.48 18.59
C ARG A 90 -2.20 2.99 18.66
N GLU A 91 -1.19 3.74 19.03
CA GLU A 91 -1.19 5.21 19.06
C GLU A 91 -1.30 5.85 17.67
N TRP A 92 -1.04 5.09 16.58
CA TRP A 92 -1.15 5.60 15.21
C TRP A 92 -2.58 5.58 14.66
N ARG A 93 -3.54 5.00 15.38
CA ARG A 93 -4.94 4.89 14.94
C ARG A 93 -5.53 6.24 14.55
N ASP A 94 -5.38 7.22 15.43
CA ASP A 94 -5.95 8.54 15.19
C ASP A 94 -5.23 9.28 14.06
N LEU A 95 -3.93 9.08 13.93
CA LEU A 95 -3.15 9.60 12.82
C LEU A 95 -3.63 8.99 11.49
N LEU A 96 -3.78 7.66 11.41
CA LEU A 96 -4.25 6.98 10.20
C LEU A 96 -5.67 7.42 9.84
N ARG A 97 -6.57 7.54 10.82
CA ARG A 97 -7.93 8.05 10.63
C ARG A 97 -7.92 9.49 10.13
N ALA A 98 -7.09 10.36 10.71
CA ALA A 98 -6.98 11.75 10.30
C ALA A 98 -6.48 11.89 8.86
N HIS A 99 -5.46 11.12 8.47
CA HIS A 99 -4.96 11.11 7.09
C HIS A 99 -6.02 10.58 6.11
N THR A 100 -6.72 9.48 6.47
CA THR A 100 -7.81 8.94 5.65
C THR A 100 -8.92 9.97 5.45
N ALA A 101 -9.35 10.63 6.52
CA ALA A 101 -10.41 11.65 6.46
C ALA A 101 -10.02 12.89 5.64
N ARG A 102 -8.73 13.19 5.50
CA ARG A 102 -8.21 14.27 4.66
C ARG A 102 -8.05 13.87 3.20
N GLY A 103 -8.36 12.63 2.83
CA GLY A 103 -8.22 12.14 1.46
C GLY A 103 -6.82 11.66 1.10
N THR A 104 -5.89 11.53 2.07
CA THR A 104 -4.60 10.86 1.83
C THR A 104 -4.86 9.43 1.35
N ARG A 105 -4.26 9.04 0.21
CA ARG A 105 -4.26 7.63 -0.19
C ARG A 105 -3.43 6.83 0.80
N ILE A 106 -4.02 5.82 1.42
CA ILE A 106 -3.28 4.94 2.32
C ILE A 106 -3.14 3.58 1.66
N CYS A 107 -1.91 3.14 1.49
CA CYS A 107 -1.59 1.86 0.89
C CYS A 107 -0.90 0.95 1.89
N SER A 108 -1.51 -0.20 2.18
CA SER A 108 -0.92 -1.26 2.98
C SER A 108 -0.39 -2.39 2.11
N VAL A 109 0.78 -2.92 2.45
CA VAL A 109 1.41 -4.05 1.77
C VAL A 109 1.34 -5.28 2.67
N GLY A 110 0.77 -6.37 2.17
CA GLY A 110 0.64 -7.63 2.89
C GLY A 110 0.10 -7.44 4.30
N THR A 111 0.84 -7.90 5.29
CA THR A 111 0.50 -7.78 6.72
C THR A 111 0.44 -6.34 7.25
N GLY A 112 0.84 -5.34 6.48
CA GLY A 112 0.60 -3.92 6.82
C GLY A 112 -0.89 -3.58 6.95
N SER A 113 -1.78 -4.34 6.30
CA SER A 113 -3.24 -4.22 6.43
C SER A 113 -3.75 -4.40 7.87
N TYR A 114 -3.01 -5.13 8.73
CA TYR A 114 -3.35 -5.25 10.15
C TYR A 114 -3.39 -3.90 10.86
N LEU A 115 -2.54 -2.94 10.46
CA LEU A 115 -2.52 -1.59 11.04
C LEU A 115 -3.81 -0.82 10.70
N LEU A 116 -4.30 -0.97 9.47
CA LEU A 116 -5.58 -0.38 9.03
C LEU A 116 -6.77 -1.03 9.72
N ALA A 117 -6.79 -2.37 9.80
CA ALA A 117 -7.86 -3.10 10.48
C ALA A 117 -7.90 -2.77 11.99
N GLU A 118 -6.74 -2.69 12.65
CA GLU A 118 -6.66 -2.29 14.07
C GLU A 118 -7.11 -0.83 14.28
N ALA A 119 -6.97 0.04 13.27
CA ALA A 119 -7.51 1.39 13.29
C ALA A 119 -9.03 1.45 12.99
N GLY A 120 -9.69 0.33 12.68
CA GLY A 120 -11.10 0.28 12.29
C GLY A 120 -11.38 0.88 10.92
N LEU A 121 -10.35 1.06 10.10
CA LEU A 121 -10.46 1.68 8.77
C LEU A 121 -10.91 0.69 7.70
N LEU A 122 -10.93 -0.60 8.00
CA LEU A 122 -11.35 -1.66 7.07
C LEU A 122 -12.70 -2.27 7.42
N ASP A 123 -13.35 -1.85 8.49
CA ASP A 123 -14.64 -2.39 8.91
C ASP A 123 -15.72 -2.15 7.85
N GLY A 124 -16.38 -3.22 7.38
CA GLY A 124 -17.35 -3.20 6.29
C GLY A 124 -16.77 -2.93 4.90
N ARG A 125 -15.45 -2.92 4.74
CA ARG A 125 -14.76 -2.59 3.48
C ARG A 125 -14.05 -3.81 2.91
N ALA A 126 -13.98 -3.88 1.57
CA ALA A 126 -13.18 -4.88 0.89
C ALA A 126 -11.69 -4.63 1.14
N ALA A 127 -10.98 -5.66 1.61
CA ALA A 127 -9.54 -5.60 1.88
C ALA A 127 -8.87 -6.92 1.55
N THR A 128 -7.57 -6.90 1.33
CA THR A 128 -6.74 -8.10 1.24
C THR A 128 -5.51 -7.98 2.15
N THR A 129 -4.88 -9.09 2.41
CA THR A 129 -3.65 -9.19 3.20
C THR A 129 -2.73 -10.24 2.57
N HIS A 130 -1.59 -10.54 3.19
CA HIS A 130 -0.74 -11.62 2.72
C HIS A 130 -1.44 -12.99 2.92
N TRP A 131 -1.43 -13.83 1.89
CA TRP A 131 -2.18 -15.11 1.84
C TRP A 131 -1.97 -16.01 3.05
N GLN A 132 -0.76 -16.06 3.59
CA GLN A 132 -0.41 -16.85 4.77
C GLN A 132 -1.18 -16.43 6.03
N TYR A 133 -1.75 -15.24 6.04
CA TYR A 133 -2.43 -14.66 7.18
C TYR A 133 -3.94 -14.53 7.00
N PHE A 134 -4.53 -15.04 5.92
CA PHE A 134 -5.97 -14.91 5.67
C PHE A 134 -6.80 -15.39 6.86
N ASP A 135 -6.56 -16.60 7.36
CA ASP A 135 -7.33 -17.18 8.46
C ASP A 135 -7.17 -16.40 9.78
N SER A 136 -5.94 -15.96 10.09
CA SER A 136 -5.69 -15.22 11.32
C SER A 136 -6.25 -13.81 11.25
N PHE A 137 -6.20 -13.18 10.07
CA PHE A 137 -6.75 -11.86 9.81
C PHE A 137 -8.28 -11.88 9.90
N SER A 138 -8.93 -12.82 9.22
CA SER A 138 -10.40 -12.98 9.23
C SER A 138 -10.95 -13.23 10.64
N ARG A 139 -10.30 -14.12 11.40
CA ARG A 139 -10.70 -14.37 12.81
C ARG A 139 -10.55 -13.15 13.71
N ARG A 140 -9.52 -12.33 13.48
CA ARG A 140 -9.23 -11.17 14.31
C ARG A 140 -10.10 -9.96 13.96
N TYR A 141 -10.39 -9.78 12.69
CA TYR A 141 -11.12 -8.64 12.15
C TYR A 141 -12.34 -9.10 11.34
N PRO A 142 -13.33 -9.71 11.99
CA PRO A 142 -14.49 -10.32 11.31
C PRO A 142 -15.40 -9.31 10.61
N ALA A 143 -15.27 -8.01 10.92
CA ALA A 143 -16.00 -6.94 10.25
C ALA A 143 -15.39 -6.56 8.89
N VAL A 144 -14.19 -7.04 8.55
CA VAL A 144 -13.53 -6.76 7.28
C VAL A 144 -14.02 -7.73 6.20
N ASP A 145 -14.41 -7.21 5.04
CA ASP A 145 -14.74 -8.03 3.86
C ASP A 145 -13.45 -8.49 3.18
N LEU A 146 -12.88 -9.60 3.66
CA LEU A 146 -11.59 -10.12 3.20
C LEU A 146 -11.69 -10.78 1.84
N LYS A 147 -10.99 -10.23 0.84
CA LYS A 147 -10.91 -10.74 -0.53
C LYS A 147 -9.65 -11.60 -0.70
N THR A 148 -9.79 -12.91 -0.60
CA THR A 148 -8.66 -13.87 -0.63
C THR A 148 -8.15 -14.16 -2.03
N ARG A 149 -8.91 -13.85 -3.07
CA ARG A 149 -8.58 -14.11 -4.48
C ARG A 149 -8.08 -12.90 -5.24
N HIS A 150 -8.04 -11.73 -4.60
CA HIS A 150 -7.59 -10.49 -5.20
C HIS A 150 -6.27 -10.05 -4.59
N LEU A 151 -5.32 -9.72 -5.44
CA LEU A 151 -4.00 -9.23 -5.01
C LEU A 151 -4.04 -7.77 -4.60
N ILE A 152 -5.02 -7.02 -5.09
CA ILE A 152 -5.21 -5.60 -4.80
C ILE A 152 -6.69 -5.37 -4.50
N THR A 153 -6.98 -4.63 -3.45
CA THR A 153 -8.32 -4.11 -3.16
C THR A 153 -8.24 -2.61 -3.00
N GLN A 154 -9.32 -1.93 -3.41
CA GLN A 154 -9.50 -0.50 -3.22
C GLN A 154 -10.85 -0.24 -2.57
N SER A 155 -10.87 0.54 -1.51
CA SER A 155 -12.07 1.05 -0.86
C SER A 155 -11.87 2.53 -0.56
N ASP A 156 -12.52 3.40 -1.32
CA ASP A 156 -12.28 4.86 -1.32
C ASP A 156 -10.79 5.17 -1.57
N ASN A 157 -10.14 5.84 -0.61
CA ASN A 157 -8.71 6.18 -0.66
C ASN A 157 -7.80 5.16 0.06
N ILE A 158 -8.32 3.98 0.40
CA ILE A 158 -7.56 2.91 1.04
C ILE A 158 -7.29 1.79 0.04
N TYR A 159 -6.01 1.44 -0.08
CA TYR A 159 -5.53 0.36 -0.93
C TYR A 159 -4.86 -0.71 -0.09
N CYS A 160 -5.23 -1.98 -0.30
CA CYS A 160 -4.52 -3.11 0.29
C CYS A 160 -3.96 -3.97 -0.83
N VAL A 161 -2.66 -4.25 -0.79
CA VAL A 161 -2.02 -5.18 -1.72
C VAL A 161 -1.54 -6.42 -0.97
N GLY A 162 -1.83 -7.60 -1.51
CA GLY A 162 -1.56 -8.89 -0.84
C GLY A 162 -0.09 -9.29 -0.82
N SER A 163 0.73 -8.72 -1.71
CA SER A 163 2.16 -9.07 -1.82
C SER A 163 3.02 -7.88 -2.18
N VAL A 164 4.33 -8.02 -1.97
CA VAL A 164 5.32 -7.01 -2.35
C VAL A 164 5.35 -6.79 -3.87
N ASN A 165 5.12 -7.85 -4.66
CA ASN A 165 5.10 -7.70 -6.12
C ASN A 165 3.91 -6.87 -6.60
N SER A 166 2.75 -7.02 -5.97
CA SER A 166 1.54 -6.28 -6.34
C SER A 166 1.63 -4.78 -6.02
N ILE A 167 2.55 -4.35 -5.15
CA ILE A 167 2.72 -2.92 -4.87
C ILE A 167 3.22 -2.16 -6.09
N ALA A 168 4.01 -2.78 -6.96
CA ALA A 168 4.46 -2.10 -8.15
C ALA A 168 3.33 -1.86 -9.14
N ASP A 169 2.35 -2.78 -9.27
CA ASP A 169 1.16 -2.57 -10.11
C ASP A 169 0.34 -1.37 -9.60
N LEU A 170 0.17 -1.28 -8.27
CA LEU A 170 -0.48 -0.12 -7.66
C LEU A 170 0.33 1.16 -7.88
N MET A 171 1.66 1.12 -7.78
CA MET A 171 2.49 2.31 -8.02
C MET A 171 2.43 2.77 -9.48
N VAL A 172 2.40 1.86 -10.44
CA VAL A 172 2.20 2.20 -11.86
C VAL A 172 0.84 2.88 -12.07
N HIS A 173 -0.21 2.40 -11.41
CA HIS A 173 -1.52 3.05 -11.43
C HIS A 173 -1.48 4.47 -10.84
N ILE A 174 -0.83 4.67 -9.69
CA ILE A 174 -0.67 5.99 -9.08
C ILE A 174 0.17 6.92 -9.97
N VAL A 175 1.20 6.39 -10.62
CA VAL A 175 2.01 7.15 -11.58
C VAL A 175 1.17 7.58 -12.79
N ASP A 176 0.28 6.70 -13.28
CA ASP A 176 -0.65 7.06 -14.38
C ASP A 176 -1.55 8.24 -13.99
N GLU A 177 -2.11 8.22 -12.78
CA GLU A 177 -2.94 9.32 -12.28
C GLU A 177 -2.16 10.63 -12.06
N TRP A 178 -0.92 10.56 -11.56
CA TRP A 178 -0.15 11.76 -11.21
C TRP A 178 0.64 12.35 -12.37
N PHE A 179 1.16 11.51 -13.26
CA PHE A 179 2.10 11.90 -14.32
C PHE A 179 1.63 11.55 -15.73
N GLY A 180 0.54 10.79 -15.84
CA GLY A 180 -0.09 10.40 -17.10
C GLY A 180 0.52 9.15 -17.74
N ARG A 181 -0.23 8.59 -18.67
CA ARG A 181 -0.02 7.27 -19.28
C ARG A 181 1.38 7.05 -19.87
N ARG A 182 1.95 8.08 -20.49
CA ARG A 182 3.29 7.96 -21.11
C ARG A 182 4.38 7.62 -20.10
N ILE A 183 4.34 8.27 -18.92
CA ILE A 183 5.31 8.03 -17.86
C ILE A 183 5.01 6.70 -17.19
N ALA A 184 3.73 6.40 -16.93
CA ALA A 184 3.32 5.11 -16.36
C ALA A 184 3.80 3.92 -17.19
N THR A 185 3.65 3.98 -18.53
CA THR A 185 4.14 2.91 -19.43
C THR A 185 5.68 2.79 -19.40
N ALA A 186 6.40 3.90 -19.31
CA ALA A 186 7.86 3.86 -19.20
C ALA A 186 8.30 3.22 -17.85
N ILE A 187 7.62 3.54 -16.76
CA ILE A 187 7.85 2.94 -15.44
C ILE A 187 7.49 1.45 -15.43
N GLU A 188 6.36 1.07 -16.03
CA GLU A 188 5.95 -0.33 -16.17
C GLU A 188 7.03 -1.14 -16.89
N ASN A 189 7.54 -0.65 -18.02
CA ASN A 189 8.61 -1.29 -18.78
C ASN A 189 9.93 -1.37 -17.99
N GLN A 190 10.23 -0.42 -17.14
CA GLN A 190 11.47 -0.40 -16.35
C GLN A 190 11.42 -1.35 -15.16
N PHE A 191 10.29 -1.44 -14.47
CA PHE A 191 10.17 -2.18 -13.20
C PHE A 191 9.47 -3.54 -13.36
N SER A 192 8.78 -3.80 -14.48
CA SER A 192 8.07 -5.06 -14.71
C SER A 192 7.62 -5.26 -16.16
N PRO A 193 8.52 -5.57 -17.08
CA PRO A 193 8.17 -5.64 -18.50
C PRO A 193 7.30 -6.86 -18.89
N GLU A 194 7.25 -7.95 -18.10
CA GLU A 194 6.89 -9.24 -18.70
C GLU A 194 5.68 -9.99 -18.13
N ILE A 195 5.11 -9.65 -16.96
CA ILE A 195 4.14 -10.54 -16.29
C ILE A 195 2.96 -9.81 -15.66
N ARG A 196 2.76 -8.51 -15.84
CA ARG A 196 1.78 -7.78 -15.05
C ARG A 196 0.46 -7.58 -15.75
N ARG A 197 -0.61 -7.96 -15.04
CA ARG A 197 -1.96 -7.55 -15.38
C ARG A 197 -2.12 -6.06 -15.08
N SER A 198 -2.93 -5.34 -15.87
CA SER A 198 -3.28 -3.95 -15.54
C SER A 198 -3.89 -3.88 -14.14
N PHE A 199 -3.74 -2.74 -13.47
CA PHE A 199 -4.36 -2.50 -12.16
C PHE A 199 -5.86 -2.92 -12.15
N ARG A 200 -6.61 -2.54 -13.20
CA ARG A 200 -8.03 -2.89 -13.34
C ARG A 200 -8.30 -4.39 -13.36
N ALA A 201 -7.40 -5.18 -13.94
CA ALA A 201 -7.54 -6.64 -13.98
C ALA A 201 -7.08 -7.32 -12.67
N ALA A 202 -6.30 -6.64 -11.85
CA ALA A 202 -5.75 -7.17 -10.59
C ALA A 202 -6.50 -6.67 -9.34
N ALA A 203 -7.20 -5.53 -9.44
CA ALA A 203 -7.88 -4.88 -8.32
C ALA A 203 -9.33 -5.34 -8.19
N TYR A 204 -9.76 -5.59 -6.96
CA TYR A 204 -11.16 -5.56 -6.60
C TYR A 204 -11.53 -4.10 -6.31
N GLN A 205 -12.45 -3.54 -7.07
CA GLN A 205 -13.02 -2.21 -6.87
C GLN A 205 -14.47 -2.38 -6.42
N ASN A 206 -14.87 -1.65 -5.39
CA ASN A 206 -16.24 -1.67 -4.86
C ASN A 206 -17.13 -0.77 -5.74
N GLU A 207 -17.18 -1.04 -7.04
CA GLU A 207 -18.10 -0.37 -7.95
C GLU A 207 -19.34 -1.21 -8.16
N ALA A 208 -20.49 -0.54 -8.18
CA ALA A 208 -21.80 -1.09 -8.49
C ALA A 208 -21.92 -1.56 -9.95
N ASP A 209 -20.82 -1.88 -10.61
CA ASP A 209 -20.81 -2.31 -12.00
C ASP A 209 -20.66 -3.83 -12.10
N SER A 210 -21.78 -4.44 -12.42
CA SER A 210 -22.12 -5.84 -12.47
C SER A 210 -21.50 -6.58 -13.66
N SER A 211 -20.20 -6.70 -13.74
CA SER A 211 -19.56 -7.65 -14.65
C SER A 211 -18.76 -8.68 -13.85
N HIS A 212 -19.43 -9.70 -13.37
CA HIS A 212 -18.97 -11.06 -13.05
C HIS A 212 -17.56 -11.26 -12.43
N HIS A 213 -17.15 -10.38 -11.50
CA HIS A 213 -15.96 -10.58 -10.67
C HIS A 213 -16.36 -11.04 -9.26
N ASP A 214 -17.50 -11.73 -9.13
CA ASP A 214 -17.98 -12.26 -7.86
C ASP A 214 -17.08 -13.41 -7.39
N GLU A 215 -16.59 -13.30 -6.16
CA GLU A 215 -15.83 -14.34 -5.48
C GLU A 215 -16.57 -15.69 -5.47
N VAL A 216 -17.89 -15.69 -5.47
CA VAL A 216 -18.75 -16.89 -5.51
C VAL A 216 -18.67 -17.54 -6.89
N VAL A 217 -18.77 -16.77 -7.97
CA VAL A 217 -18.66 -17.27 -9.35
C VAL A 217 -17.26 -17.84 -9.63
N ALA A 218 -16.22 -17.19 -9.15
CA ALA A 218 -14.85 -17.67 -9.29
C ALA A 218 -14.60 -18.98 -8.52
N ARG A 219 -15.30 -19.24 -7.41
CA ARG A 219 -15.28 -20.54 -6.70
C ARG A 219 -15.90 -21.66 -7.50
N VAL A 220 -17.02 -21.39 -8.19
CA VAL A 220 -17.75 -22.42 -8.96
C VAL A 220 -16.98 -22.83 -10.21
N GLN A 221 -16.18 -21.96 -10.81
CA GLN A 221 -15.39 -22.25 -12.02
C GLN A 221 -14.13 -23.10 -11.77
N GLN A 222 -13.81 -23.46 -10.52
CA GLN A 222 -12.67 -24.31 -10.15
C GLN A 222 -13.07 -25.78 -9.86
N TRP A 223 -14.33 -26.15 -10.07
CA TRP A 223 -14.84 -27.53 -10.11
C TRP A 223 -15.05 -27.94 -11.58
#